data_0b522b8daafcd16cf6836a1549f1af37
#
_entry.id   0b522b8daafcd16cf6836a1549f1af37
#
_cell.length_a   1.000
_cell.length_b   1.000
_cell.length_c   1.000
_cell.angle_alpha   90.00
_cell.angle_beta   90.00
_cell.angle_gamma   90.00
#
_symmetry.space_group_name_H-M   'P 1'
#
loop_
_entity.id
_entity.type
_entity.pdbx_description
1 polymer ?
#
loop_
_entity_poly.entity_id
_entity_poly.type
_entity_poly.pdbx_seq_one_letter_code
_entity_poly.pdbx_strand_id
1 'polypeptide(L)'
;MSNHVNRFYAAVSVLAGRGRIKQRLVKAYEENLAVIEDEDLPIAVKQSFADLRHMMSRDDPVMKREGRIRASVRKMSAAEADECAHKMIDLYRDMIRYSDKVQKPLRQGRKSQLKAIKT
;
A
#
# COMPACT_ATOMS: atom_id res chain seq x y z
N MET A 1 10.97 -11.80 -5.44
CA MET A 1 9.84 -11.83 -5.03
C MET A 1 9.47 -10.86 -4.11
N SER A 2 8.54 -10.26 -4.36
CA SER A 2 8.19 -9.16 -3.55
C SER A 2 7.27 -9.53 -2.42
N ASN A 3 7.76 -9.39 -1.22
CA ASN A 3 6.92 -9.53 -0.06
C ASN A 3 5.96 -8.37 0.06
N HIS A 4 6.22 -7.29 -0.67
CA HIS A 4 5.37 -6.10 -0.54
C HIS A 4 3.99 -6.31 -1.13
N VAL A 5 3.87 -7.10 -2.22
CA VAL A 5 2.54 -7.43 -2.73
C VAL A 5 1.73 -8.13 -1.65
N ASN A 6 2.35 -9.05 -0.93
CA ASN A 6 1.67 -9.75 0.16
C ASN A 6 1.29 -8.82 1.30
N ARG A 7 2.12 -7.81 1.58
CA ARG A 7 1.80 -6.83 2.62
C ARG A 7 0.58 -6.01 2.23
N PHE A 8 0.49 -5.61 0.96
CA PHE A 8 -0.69 -4.88 0.50
C PHE A 8 -1.94 -5.77 0.51
N TYR A 9 -1.77 -7.03 0.14
CA TYR A 9 -2.90 -7.96 0.21
C TYR A 9 -3.39 -8.11 1.66
N ALA A 10 -2.46 -8.25 2.60
CA ALA A 10 -2.83 -8.38 4.01
C ALA A 10 -3.54 -7.12 4.50
N ALA A 11 -3.07 -5.95 4.09
CA ALA A 11 -3.72 -4.70 4.47
C ALA A 11 -5.15 -4.63 3.95
N VAL A 12 -5.34 -4.98 2.68
CA VAL A 12 -6.68 -4.97 2.07
C VAL A 12 -7.58 -5.98 2.78
N SER A 13 -7.02 -7.15 3.14
CA SER A 13 -7.79 -8.16 3.87
C SER A 13 -8.28 -7.64 5.22
N VAL A 14 -7.44 -6.87 5.91
CA VAL A 14 -7.83 -6.25 7.18
C VAL A 14 -8.96 -5.26 6.95
N LEU A 15 -8.87 -4.47 5.88
CA LEU A 15 -9.92 -3.50 5.56
C LEU A 15 -11.26 -4.17 5.32
N ALA A 16 -11.25 -5.37 4.79
CA ALA A 16 -12.46 -6.12 4.52
C ALA A 16 -13.04 -6.81 5.76
N GLY A 17 -12.32 -6.75 6.87
CA GLY A 17 -12.72 -7.44 8.09
C GLY A 17 -13.75 -6.68 8.90
N ARG A 18 -13.80 -7.00 10.18
CA ARG A 18 -14.79 -6.43 11.08
C ARG A 18 -14.27 -5.16 11.75
N GLY A 19 -15.20 -4.41 12.32
CA GLY A 19 -14.87 -3.23 13.09
C GLY A 19 -15.16 -1.96 12.31
N ARG A 20 -14.97 -0.83 12.98
CA ARG A 20 -15.21 0.46 12.37
C ARG A 20 -14.10 0.74 11.36
N ILE A 21 -14.43 1.55 10.37
CA ILE A 21 -13.48 1.86 9.30
C ILE A 21 -12.16 2.41 9.84
N LYS A 22 -12.20 3.28 10.83
CA LYS A 22 -10.97 3.85 11.37
C LYS A 22 -10.13 2.81 12.10
N GLN A 23 -10.75 1.89 12.81
CA GLN A 23 -10.01 0.81 13.46
C GLN A 23 -9.35 -0.10 12.44
N ARG A 24 -10.09 -0.46 11.40
CA ARG A 24 -9.54 -1.31 10.33
C ARG A 24 -8.41 -0.60 9.60
N LEU A 25 -8.56 0.70 9.36
CA LEU A 25 -7.56 1.48 8.66
C LEU A 25 -6.24 1.51 9.45
N VAL A 26 -6.31 1.79 10.75
CA VAL A 26 -5.12 1.79 11.59
C VAL A 26 -4.44 0.42 11.57
N LYS A 27 -5.22 -0.62 11.76
CA LYS A 27 -4.67 -1.96 11.81
C LYS A 27 -4.03 -2.36 10.48
N ALA A 28 -4.73 -2.08 9.38
CA ALA A 28 -4.21 -2.39 8.06
C ALA A 28 -2.86 -1.72 7.82
N TYR A 29 -2.77 -0.45 8.16
CA TYR A 29 -1.56 0.31 7.90
C TYR A 29 -0.44 -0.06 8.86
N GLU A 30 -0.71 -0.05 10.16
CA GLU A 30 0.35 -0.30 11.15
C GLU A 30 0.93 -1.68 11.05
N GLU A 31 0.10 -2.68 10.80
CA GLU A 31 0.57 -4.06 10.79
C GLU A 31 1.23 -4.48 9.49
N ASN A 32 0.93 -3.77 8.40
CA ASN A 32 1.35 -4.26 7.10
C ASN A 32 2.12 -3.26 6.25
N LEU A 33 1.78 -1.99 6.30
CA LEU A 33 2.32 -1.01 5.36
C LEU A 33 3.36 -0.07 5.97
N ALA A 34 3.29 0.16 7.27
CA ALA A 34 4.15 1.15 7.91
C ALA A 34 5.63 0.82 7.79
N VAL A 35 5.97 -0.45 7.60
CA VAL A 35 7.36 -0.88 7.53
C VAL A 35 7.94 -0.82 6.13
N ILE A 36 7.14 -0.52 5.12
CA ILE A 36 7.61 -0.52 3.73
C ILE A 36 8.46 0.72 3.47
N GLU A 37 9.62 0.51 2.85
CA GLU A 37 10.49 1.61 2.44
C GLU A 37 10.13 2.03 1.02
N ASP A 38 10.10 3.33 0.76
CA ASP A 38 9.72 3.85 -0.56
C ASP A 38 10.58 3.28 -1.68
N GLU A 39 11.87 3.15 -1.42
CA GLU A 39 12.79 2.72 -2.48
C GLU A 39 12.58 1.27 -2.88
N ASP A 40 11.83 0.52 -2.12
CA ASP A 40 11.53 -0.87 -2.46
C ASP A 40 10.32 -0.99 -3.38
N LEU A 41 9.68 0.11 -3.70
CA LEU A 41 8.46 0.08 -4.50
C LEU A 41 8.73 0.45 -5.96
N PRO A 42 7.92 -0.06 -6.89
CA PRO A 42 8.03 0.39 -8.28
C PRO A 42 7.82 1.90 -8.37
N ILE A 43 8.54 2.52 -9.31
CA ILE A 43 8.45 3.98 -9.46
C ILE A 43 7.02 4.44 -9.64
N ALA A 44 6.23 3.69 -10.39
CA ALA A 44 4.85 4.07 -10.67
C ALA A 44 3.98 4.11 -9.42
N VAL A 45 4.40 3.44 -8.35
CA VAL A 45 3.60 3.34 -7.12
C VAL A 45 4.10 4.29 -6.03
N LYS A 46 5.35 4.73 -6.13
CA LYS A 46 5.98 5.50 -5.05
C LYS A 46 5.20 6.74 -4.62
N GLN A 47 4.74 7.53 -5.58
CA GLN A 47 4.06 8.78 -5.22
C GLN A 47 2.74 8.52 -4.50
N SER A 48 1.97 7.55 -4.99
CA SER A 48 0.71 7.21 -4.35
C SER A 48 0.93 6.68 -2.94
N PHE A 49 1.99 5.90 -2.75
CA PHE A 49 2.30 5.39 -1.43
C PHE A 49 2.74 6.52 -0.49
N ALA A 50 3.53 7.46 -1.00
CA ALA A 50 3.94 8.61 -0.20
C ALA A 50 2.74 9.47 0.20
N ASP A 51 1.77 9.63 -0.70
CA ASP A 51 0.55 10.36 -0.39
C ASP A 51 -0.22 9.67 0.73
N LEU A 52 -0.34 8.35 0.66
CA LEU A 52 -1.00 7.60 1.72
C LEU A 52 -0.28 7.76 3.04
N ARG A 53 1.06 7.63 3.03
CA ARG A 53 1.85 7.80 4.23
C ARG A 53 1.62 9.18 4.85
N HIS A 54 1.58 10.21 4.01
CA HIS A 54 1.35 11.55 4.50
C HIS A 54 0.00 11.66 5.22
N MET A 55 -1.04 11.12 4.61
CA MET A 55 -2.36 11.15 5.23
C MET A 55 -2.40 10.38 6.54
N MET A 56 -1.69 9.26 6.61
CA MET A 56 -1.71 8.38 7.77
C MET A 56 -0.81 8.84 8.91
N SER A 57 0.02 9.86 8.68
CA SER A 57 0.96 10.32 9.70
C SER A 57 1.02 11.84 9.80
N ARG A 58 -0.02 12.51 9.35
CA ARG A 58 -0.04 13.96 9.24
C ARG A 58 -0.15 14.68 10.57
N ASP A 59 -0.85 14.09 11.53
CA ASP A 59 -1.14 14.73 12.80
C ASP A 59 -0.31 14.18 13.94
N ASP A 60 0.09 15.07 14.84
CA ASP A 60 0.82 14.65 16.03
C ASP A 60 -0.13 14.12 17.08
N PRO A 61 0.27 13.13 17.87
CA PRO A 61 -0.58 12.62 18.93
C PRO A 61 -0.67 13.61 20.08
N VAL A 62 -1.84 13.67 20.70
CA VAL A 62 -2.01 14.44 21.92
C VAL A 62 -1.27 13.74 23.07
N MET A 63 -1.36 12.42 23.10
CA MET A 63 -0.66 11.61 24.10
C MET A 63 0.38 10.76 23.40
N LYS A 64 1.56 10.67 24.01
CA LYS A 64 2.66 9.94 23.40
C LYS A 64 2.31 8.51 23.05
N ARG A 65 1.49 7.87 23.87
CA ARG A 65 1.16 6.47 23.64
C ARG A 65 0.36 6.23 22.40
N GLU A 66 -0.38 7.25 21.95
CA GLU A 66 -1.27 7.07 20.82
C GLU A 66 -0.49 6.80 19.54
N GLY A 67 0.60 7.51 19.34
CA GLY A 67 1.35 7.41 18.10
C GLY A 67 0.74 8.27 17.00
N ARG A 68 1.56 8.55 16.00
CA ARG A 68 1.18 9.47 14.94
C ARG A 68 0.09 8.91 14.04
N ILE A 69 0.17 7.62 13.72
CA ILE A 69 -0.81 7.00 12.82
C ILE A 69 -2.19 7.02 13.44
N ARG A 70 -2.30 6.61 14.68
CA ARG A 70 -3.60 6.58 15.34
C ARG A 70 -4.17 7.99 15.53
N ALA A 71 -3.30 8.96 15.85
CA ALA A 71 -3.74 10.34 15.99
C ALA A 71 -4.29 10.86 14.67
N SER A 72 -3.58 10.60 13.58
CA SER A 72 -4.00 11.08 12.26
C SER A 72 -5.34 10.49 11.86
N VAL A 73 -5.51 9.18 12.05
CA VAL A 73 -6.78 8.53 11.68
C VAL A 73 -7.91 9.01 12.58
N ARG A 74 -7.64 9.17 13.87
CA ARG A 74 -8.67 9.65 14.80
C ARG A 74 -9.23 10.99 14.37
N LYS A 75 -8.36 11.86 13.85
CA LYS A 75 -8.76 13.22 13.45
C LYS A 75 -9.36 13.29 12.05
N MET A 76 -9.30 12.22 11.27
CA MET A 76 -9.88 12.22 9.93
C MET A 76 -11.39 12.31 9.96
N SER A 77 -11.95 12.92 8.92
CA SER A 77 -13.38 12.79 8.67
C SER A 77 -13.64 11.37 8.16
N ALA A 78 -14.91 10.96 8.15
CA ALA A 78 -15.29 9.67 7.57
C ALA A 78 -14.90 9.60 6.10
N ALA A 79 -15.07 10.71 5.38
CA ALA A 79 -14.71 10.74 3.97
C ALA A 79 -13.22 10.55 3.76
N GLU A 80 -12.39 11.16 4.61
CA GLU A 80 -10.95 11.00 4.52
C GLU A 80 -10.52 9.57 4.83
N ALA A 81 -11.16 8.95 5.82
CA ALA A 81 -10.84 7.57 6.14
C ALA A 81 -11.20 6.64 4.98
N ASP A 82 -12.34 6.88 4.34
CA ASP A 82 -12.72 6.11 3.15
C ASP A 82 -11.73 6.31 2.03
N GLU A 83 -11.26 7.53 1.85
CA GLU A 83 -10.28 7.82 0.81
C GLU A 83 -8.99 7.04 1.05
N CYS A 84 -8.51 6.99 2.28
CA CYS A 84 -7.31 6.23 2.61
C CYS A 84 -7.51 4.74 2.33
N ALA A 85 -8.67 4.21 2.69
CA ALA A 85 -8.96 2.80 2.44
C ALA A 85 -8.95 2.50 0.94
N HIS A 86 -9.54 3.37 0.13
CA HIS A 86 -9.53 3.19 -1.31
C HIS A 86 -8.13 3.31 -1.90
N LYS A 87 -7.30 4.21 -1.34
CA LYS A 87 -5.92 4.30 -1.77
C LYS A 87 -5.16 3.00 -1.52
N MET A 88 -5.41 2.35 -0.41
CA MET A 88 -4.77 1.07 -0.12
C MET A 88 -5.17 0.01 -1.13
N ILE A 89 -6.44 -0.02 -1.50
CA ILE A 89 -6.93 -0.98 -2.48
C ILE A 89 -6.31 -0.69 -3.85
N ASP A 90 -6.27 0.57 -4.25
CA ASP A 90 -5.67 0.96 -5.52
C ASP A 90 -4.17 0.61 -5.55
N LEU A 91 -3.47 0.84 -4.45
CA LEU A 91 -2.06 0.50 -4.36
C LEU A 91 -1.84 -0.99 -4.50
N TYR A 92 -2.70 -1.80 -3.90
CA TYR A 92 -2.59 -3.24 -4.03
C TYR A 92 -2.73 -3.64 -5.51
N ARG A 93 -3.74 -3.10 -6.19
CA ARG A 93 -3.94 -3.37 -7.60
C ARG A 93 -2.72 -2.99 -8.42
N ASP A 94 -2.18 -1.80 -8.15
CA ASP A 94 -1.04 -1.31 -8.89
C ASP A 94 0.22 -2.12 -8.59
N MET A 95 0.39 -2.56 -7.35
CA MET A 95 1.52 -3.40 -7.00
C MET A 95 1.51 -4.71 -7.77
N ILE A 96 0.34 -5.32 -7.92
CA ILE A 96 0.24 -6.54 -8.72
C ILE A 96 0.63 -6.24 -10.16
N ARG A 97 0.09 -5.17 -10.71
CA ARG A 97 0.34 -4.81 -12.11
C ARG A 97 1.82 -4.55 -12.39
N TYR A 98 2.44 -3.72 -11.58
CA TYR A 98 3.79 -3.28 -11.87
C TYR A 98 4.85 -4.27 -11.39
N SER A 99 4.57 -5.02 -10.36
CA SER A 99 5.49 -6.07 -9.94
C SER A 99 5.58 -7.18 -10.96
N ASP A 100 4.45 -7.56 -11.53
CA ASP A 100 4.44 -8.57 -12.58
C ASP A 100 5.24 -8.11 -13.79
N LYS A 101 5.09 -6.86 -14.17
CA LYS A 101 5.85 -6.34 -15.30
C LYS A 101 7.35 -6.38 -15.05
N VAL A 102 7.75 -6.07 -13.84
CA VAL A 102 9.17 -6.09 -13.50
C VAL A 102 9.72 -7.51 -13.57
N GLN A 103 8.93 -8.48 -13.16
CA GLN A 103 9.40 -9.86 -13.11
C GLN A 103 9.40 -10.56 -14.45
N LYS A 104 8.46 -10.26 -15.30
CA LYS A 104 8.32 -10.95 -16.58
C LYS A 104 9.56 -10.88 -17.46
N PRO A 105 10.20 -9.75 -17.63
CA PRO A 105 11.36 -9.70 -18.52
C PRO A 105 12.48 -10.62 -18.12
N LEU A 106 12.55 -10.99 -16.92
CA LEU A 106 13.64 -11.83 -16.45
C LEU A 106 13.55 -13.25 -16.92
N ARG A 107 12.46 -13.60 -17.47
CA ARG A 107 12.39 -14.90 -18.04
C ARG A 107 12.87 -14.95 -19.39
N GLN A 108 13.06 -14.68 -20.32
CA GLN A 108 13.19 -14.95 -21.36
C GLN A 108 13.41 -15.13 -22.03
N GLY A 109 13.48 -14.82 -22.49
CA GLY A 109 13.37 -14.94 -22.74
C GLY A 109 12.79 -14.81 -23.52
N ARG A 110 12.62 -14.65 -24.13
CA ARG A 110 11.95 -14.63 -24.34
C ARG A 110 11.51 -14.26 -24.87
N LYS A 111 11.39 -14.00 -25.35
CA LYS A 111 10.93 -13.77 -25.47
C LYS A 111 10.76 -13.52 -25.84
N SER A 112 11.26 -13.36 -26.56
CA SER A 112 11.00 -13.26 -26.45
C SER A 112 10.88 -13.16 -27.00
N GLN A 113 10.97 -13.30 -27.62
CA GLN A 113 10.77 -13.20 -27.62
C GLN A 113 10.49 -13.01 -27.87
N LEU A 114 10.70 -12.99 -28.78
CA LEU A 114 10.43 -12.78 -28.68
C LEU A 114 10.38 -12.70 -29.26
N LYS A 115 10.14 -12.60 -29.55
CA LYS A 115 9.96 -12.38 -29.55
C LYS A 115 10.03 -12.48 -29.72
N ALA A 116 10.34 -12.00 -30.62
CA ALA A 116 10.27 -12.19 -30.24
C ALA A 116 10.30 -12.26 -30.48
N ILE A 117 10.33 -12.49 -31.21
CA ILE A 117 10.21 -12.58 -30.79
C ILE A 117 10.04 -12.63 -30.79
N LYS A 118 9.87 -12.25 -30.81
CA LYS A 118 9.54 -12.11 -30.24
C LYS A 118 9.28 -12.24 -29.84
N THR A 119 9.53 -11.85 -31.07
CA THR A 119 9.06 -11.89 -30.20
C THR A 119 9.00 -12.17 -29.86
#